data_4a76684ecc78ff48c9769dcb2c71005f
#
_entry.id   4a76684ecc78ff48c9769dcb2c71005f
#
_cell.length_a   1.000
_cell.length_b   1.000
_cell.length_c   1.000
_cell.angle_alpha   90.00
_cell.angle_beta   90.00
_cell.angle_gamma   90.00
#
_symmetry.space_group_name_H-M   'P 1'
#
loop_
_entity.id
_entity.type
_entity.pdbx_description
1 polymer ?
#
loop_
_entity_poly.entity_id
_entity_poly.type
_entity_poly.pdbx_seq_one_letter_code
_entity_poly.pdbx_strand_id
1 'polypeptide(L)'
;VEQEKSSSLALEKYQLANGLEVVLHQDKSDPVVAVAIQYHVGSNREKLGRTGFAHFFEHMLFQNSENVGAGNFIKNIGNMGGTLNGGTWQDGTIYYEVFPHDGLEKVLWMESDRMGYFINTVTQEGLENEKQVVKNEKRQGVDNRPYGHTEYVTLTSLYPEGHPYSWDVIGSLEDLQNATLGDVREFYQ
;
A
#
# COMPACT_ATOMS: atom_id res chain seq x y z
N VAL A 1 13.13 42.28 -10.85
CA VAL A 1 13.44 40.96 -10.25
C VAL A 1 12.30 40.71 -9.25
N GLU A 2 11.28 39.96 -9.67
CA GLU A 2 10.22 39.49 -8.76
C GLU A 2 10.84 38.46 -7.82
N GLN A 3 10.80 38.72 -6.52
CA GLN A 3 11.06 37.72 -5.51
C GLN A 3 9.95 36.68 -5.56
N GLU A 4 10.27 35.47 -6.01
CA GLU A 4 9.42 34.31 -5.79
C GLU A 4 9.15 34.20 -4.28
N LYS A 5 7.90 34.42 -3.89
CA LYS A 5 7.43 34.07 -2.53
C LYS A 5 7.56 32.56 -2.40
N SER A 6 8.59 32.09 -1.73
CA SER A 6 8.67 30.75 -1.21
C SER A 6 7.42 30.51 -0.33
N SER A 7 6.46 29.78 -0.84
CA SER A 7 5.32 29.30 -0.04
C SER A 7 5.84 28.19 0.87
N SER A 8 6.34 28.55 2.06
CA SER A 8 6.63 27.54 3.09
C SER A 8 5.30 27.04 3.64
N LEU A 9 4.96 25.78 3.34
CA LEU A 9 3.85 25.11 4.02
C LEU A 9 4.15 25.06 5.53
N ALA A 10 3.18 25.45 6.35
CA ALA A 10 3.28 25.28 7.79
C ALA A 10 3.08 23.80 8.13
N LEU A 11 4.15 23.11 8.50
CA LEU A 11 4.15 21.70 8.84
C LEU A 11 4.49 21.54 10.33
N GLU A 12 3.74 20.66 11.01
CA GLU A 12 4.11 20.13 12.32
C GLU A 12 4.60 18.70 12.13
N LYS A 13 5.79 18.40 12.66
CA LYS A 13 6.39 17.08 12.58
C LYS A 13 6.82 16.61 13.96
N TYR A 14 6.40 15.38 14.32
CA TYR A 14 6.82 14.76 15.59
C TYR A 14 6.83 13.24 15.47
N GLN A 15 7.37 12.56 16.47
CA GLN A 15 7.42 11.12 16.55
C GLN A 15 6.70 10.64 17.80
N LEU A 16 5.87 9.61 17.68
CA LEU A 16 5.23 8.94 18.80
C LEU A 16 6.22 8.04 19.55
N ALA A 17 5.86 7.64 20.78
CA ALA A 17 6.71 6.79 21.60
C ALA A 17 7.04 5.41 20.97
N ASN A 18 6.18 4.92 20.08
CA ASN A 18 6.38 3.68 19.33
C ASN A 18 7.23 3.85 18.05
N GLY A 19 7.73 5.05 17.77
CA GLY A 19 8.55 5.36 16.60
C GLY A 19 7.78 5.85 15.38
N LEU A 20 6.44 5.87 15.40
CA LEU A 20 5.65 6.39 14.29
C LEU A 20 5.90 7.89 14.09
N GLU A 21 6.35 8.25 12.89
CA GLU A 21 6.52 9.64 12.49
C GLU A 21 5.18 10.22 12.02
N VAL A 22 4.82 11.39 12.51
CA VAL A 22 3.58 12.10 12.18
C VAL A 22 3.92 13.46 11.60
N VAL A 23 3.32 13.77 10.45
CA VAL A 23 3.41 15.07 9.78
C VAL A 23 2.00 15.63 9.62
N LEU A 24 1.77 16.82 10.14
CA LEU A 24 0.49 17.51 10.07
C LEU A 24 0.63 18.80 9.26
N HIS A 25 -0.35 19.03 8.41
CA HIS A 25 -0.57 20.29 7.71
C HIS A 25 -2.04 20.69 7.86
N GLN A 26 -2.29 21.88 8.37
CA GLN A 26 -3.63 22.40 8.50
C GLN A 26 -3.95 23.40 7.38
N ASP A 27 -4.96 23.07 6.57
CA ASP A 27 -5.62 23.98 5.64
C ASP A 27 -7.12 23.99 5.98
N LYS A 28 -7.71 25.19 6.10
CA LYS A 28 -9.12 25.37 6.45
C LYS A 28 -9.97 25.85 5.27
N SER A 29 -9.45 25.77 4.05
CA SER A 29 -10.16 26.22 2.85
C SER A 29 -11.36 25.33 2.52
N ASP A 30 -11.22 24.01 2.77
CA ASP A 30 -12.26 23.02 2.51
C ASP A 30 -12.51 22.13 3.73
N PRO A 31 -13.75 21.63 3.95
CA PRO A 31 -14.10 20.79 5.10
C PRO A 31 -13.75 19.32 4.89
N VAL A 32 -12.57 19.04 4.36
CA VAL A 32 -12.06 17.70 4.09
C VAL A 32 -10.74 17.45 4.80
N VAL A 33 -10.44 16.17 5.03
CA VAL A 33 -9.15 15.70 5.55
C VAL A 33 -8.58 14.67 4.59
N ALA A 34 -7.28 14.74 4.33
CA ALA A 34 -6.50 13.69 3.72
C ALA A 34 -5.64 13.01 4.80
N VAL A 35 -5.75 11.70 4.91
CA VAL A 35 -4.85 10.87 5.72
C VAL A 35 -4.03 10.02 4.76
N ALA A 36 -2.73 9.92 4.99
CA ALA A 36 -1.84 9.06 4.23
C ALA A 36 -0.92 8.31 5.20
N ILE A 37 -0.88 6.99 5.07
CA ILE A 37 0.01 6.13 5.85
C ILE A 37 1.03 5.52 4.89
N GLN A 38 2.30 5.83 5.13
CA GLN A 38 3.40 5.30 4.33
C GLN A 38 4.18 4.26 5.12
N TYR A 39 4.30 3.08 4.54
CA TYR A 39 5.16 1.99 5.02
C TYR A 39 6.47 2.02 4.23
N HIS A 40 7.60 2.01 4.94
CA HIS A 40 8.92 1.93 4.31
C HIS A 40 9.26 0.47 3.95
N VAL A 41 8.30 -0.18 3.30
CA VAL A 41 8.38 -1.55 2.81
C VAL A 41 7.79 -1.58 1.41
N GLY A 42 8.62 -1.90 0.43
CA GLY A 42 8.27 -2.04 -0.98
C GLY A 42 8.96 -3.27 -1.58
N SER A 43 8.96 -3.38 -2.91
CA SER A 43 9.51 -4.56 -3.59
C SER A 43 11.03 -4.75 -3.36
N ASN A 44 11.76 -3.72 -2.93
CA ASN A 44 13.18 -3.83 -2.59
C ASN A 44 13.47 -4.69 -1.34
N ARG A 45 12.45 -4.96 -0.51
CA ARG A 45 12.56 -5.81 0.69
C ARG A 45 12.31 -7.28 0.38
N GLU A 46 11.89 -7.59 -0.83
CA GLU A 46 11.63 -8.94 -1.31
C GLU A 46 12.93 -9.71 -1.60
N LYS A 47 12.78 -11.01 -1.80
CA LYS A 47 13.87 -11.92 -2.19
C LYS A 47 13.49 -12.60 -3.50
N LEU A 48 14.46 -12.98 -4.31
CA LEU A 48 14.25 -13.84 -5.48
C LEU A 48 13.50 -15.12 -5.07
N GLY A 49 12.51 -15.51 -5.85
CA GLY A 49 11.57 -16.58 -5.52
C GLY A 49 10.41 -16.15 -4.62
N ARG A 50 10.35 -14.87 -4.23
CA ARG A 50 9.27 -14.25 -3.43
C ARG A 50 9.03 -12.83 -3.86
N THR A 51 8.98 -12.57 -5.16
CA THR A 51 8.72 -11.26 -5.75
C THR A 51 7.23 -10.98 -5.85
N GLY A 52 6.84 -9.70 -5.76
CA GLY A 52 5.44 -9.27 -5.78
C GLY A 52 4.74 -9.26 -4.42
N PHE A 53 5.44 -9.59 -3.32
CA PHE A 53 4.84 -9.69 -1.99
C PHE A 53 4.42 -8.34 -1.41
N ALA A 54 5.18 -7.28 -1.65
CA ALA A 54 4.83 -5.94 -1.16
C ALA A 54 3.51 -5.47 -1.79
N HIS A 55 3.35 -5.63 -3.10
CA HIS A 55 2.12 -5.32 -3.82
C HIS A 55 0.96 -6.25 -3.40
N PHE A 56 1.22 -7.52 -3.23
CA PHE A 56 0.24 -8.48 -2.74
C PHE A 56 -0.26 -8.11 -1.33
N PHE A 57 0.63 -7.65 -0.45
CA PHE A 57 0.28 -7.13 0.87
C PHE A 57 -0.58 -5.88 0.80
N GLU A 58 -0.32 -4.98 -0.15
CA GLU A 58 -1.16 -3.81 -0.39
C GLU A 58 -2.62 -4.24 -0.60
N HIS A 59 -2.86 -5.21 -1.48
CA HIS A 59 -4.20 -5.75 -1.71
C HIS A 59 -4.82 -6.36 -0.45
N MET A 60 -4.08 -7.19 0.25
CA MET A 60 -4.59 -7.88 1.43
C MET A 60 -5.00 -6.91 2.54
N LEU A 61 -4.25 -5.83 2.74
CA LEU A 61 -4.54 -4.81 3.77
C LEU A 61 -5.82 -4.01 3.51
N PHE A 62 -6.40 -4.05 2.30
CA PHE A 62 -7.72 -3.50 2.01
C PHE A 62 -8.87 -4.45 2.37
N GLN A 63 -8.60 -5.75 2.49
CA GLN A 63 -9.66 -6.76 2.57
C GLN A 63 -10.27 -6.87 3.96
N ASN A 64 -9.45 -6.90 4.99
CA ASN A 64 -9.93 -7.20 6.34
C ASN A 64 -8.99 -6.63 7.42
N SER A 65 -9.55 -6.36 8.59
CA SER A 65 -8.84 -6.20 9.85
C SER A 65 -9.77 -6.60 11.00
N GLU A 66 -9.20 -6.89 12.17
CA GLU A 66 -9.89 -7.63 13.22
C GLU A 66 -11.15 -6.93 13.72
N ASN A 67 -11.10 -5.62 13.93
CA ASN A 67 -12.20 -4.88 14.52
C ASN A 67 -13.05 -4.13 13.48
N VAL A 68 -12.47 -3.73 12.36
CA VAL A 68 -13.20 -3.12 11.24
C VAL A 68 -14.02 -4.17 10.48
N GLY A 69 -13.45 -5.36 10.29
CA GLY A 69 -14.08 -6.49 9.61
C GLY A 69 -14.02 -6.43 8.08
N ALA A 70 -14.24 -7.59 7.47
CA ALA A 70 -14.05 -7.82 6.03
C ALA A 70 -14.88 -6.86 5.16
N GLY A 71 -14.22 -6.20 4.21
CA GLY A 71 -14.82 -5.27 3.25
C GLY A 71 -15.37 -3.96 3.84
N ASN A 72 -15.33 -3.79 5.15
CA ASN A 72 -15.91 -2.63 5.80
C ASN A 72 -15.02 -1.39 5.69
N PHE A 73 -13.72 -1.53 5.47
CA PHE A 73 -12.83 -0.39 5.32
C PHE A 73 -13.27 0.48 4.12
N ILE A 74 -13.32 -0.10 2.95
CA ILE A 74 -13.76 0.58 1.71
C ILE A 74 -15.19 1.10 1.85
N LYS A 75 -16.09 0.27 2.38
CA LYS A 75 -17.51 0.64 2.58
C LYS A 75 -17.68 1.81 3.54
N ASN A 76 -16.93 1.87 4.63
CA ASN A 76 -16.99 2.96 5.59
C ASN A 76 -16.52 4.28 4.99
N ILE A 77 -15.40 4.28 4.26
CA ILE A 77 -14.91 5.48 3.57
C ILE A 77 -15.94 5.96 2.53
N GLY A 78 -16.45 5.06 1.68
CA GLY A 78 -17.48 5.39 0.69
C GLY A 78 -18.77 5.94 1.31
N ASN A 79 -19.25 5.36 2.41
CA ASN A 79 -20.46 5.82 3.12
C ASN A 79 -20.30 7.21 3.74
N MET A 80 -19.08 7.64 4.04
CA MET A 80 -18.79 9.01 4.50
C MET A 80 -18.67 10.00 3.34
N GLY A 81 -18.77 9.55 2.08
CA GLY A 81 -18.54 10.39 0.89
C GLY A 81 -17.05 10.57 0.58
N GLY A 82 -16.18 9.75 1.16
CA GLY A 82 -14.74 9.76 0.94
C GLY A 82 -14.30 8.88 -0.22
N THR A 83 -13.03 9.00 -0.55
CA THR A 83 -12.31 8.17 -1.50
C THR A 83 -11.06 7.60 -0.85
N LEU A 84 -10.56 6.47 -1.34
CA LEU A 84 -9.34 5.84 -0.86
C LEU A 84 -8.58 5.21 -2.02
N ASN A 85 -7.28 5.06 -1.84
CA ASN A 85 -6.44 4.27 -2.74
C ASN A 85 -5.17 3.82 -2.02
N GLY A 86 -4.36 3.00 -2.69
CA GLY A 86 -3.04 2.59 -2.28
C GLY A 86 -2.10 2.54 -3.47
N GLY A 87 -0.82 2.34 -3.20
CA GLY A 87 0.19 2.14 -4.22
C GLY A 87 1.48 1.61 -3.62
N THR A 88 2.10 0.69 -4.32
CA THR A 88 3.39 0.10 -3.98
C THR A 88 4.43 0.47 -5.02
N TRP A 89 5.64 0.78 -4.56
CA TRP A 89 6.82 0.97 -5.40
C TRP A 89 8.02 0.24 -4.78
N GLN A 90 9.20 0.44 -5.32
CA GLN A 90 10.38 -0.29 -4.87
C GLN A 90 10.70 -0.04 -3.40
N ASP A 91 10.55 1.20 -2.91
CA ASP A 91 11.00 1.60 -1.56
C ASP A 91 9.88 1.73 -0.53
N GLY A 92 8.62 1.57 -0.93
CA GLY A 92 7.51 1.79 -0.01
C GLY A 92 6.15 1.35 -0.52
N THR A 93 5.20 1.41 0.39
CA THR A 93 3.77 1.26 0.13
C THR A 93 3.02 2.38 0.84
N ILE A 94 2.07 3.01 0.17
CA ILE A 94 1.24 4.07 0.73
C ILE A 94 -0.24 3.70 0.64
N TYR A 95 -0.99 4.03 1.66
CA TYR A 95 -2.45 4.03 1.67
C TYR A 95 -2.91 5.45 1.97
N TYR A 96 -3.96 5.92 1.31
CA TYR A 96 -4.48 7.25 1.58
C TYR A 96 -5.98 7.33 1.36
N GLU A 97 -6.61 8.15 2.17
CA GLU A 97 -8.03 8.45 2.16
C GLU A 97 -8.25 9.97 2.15
N VAL A 98 -9.28 10.39 1.42
CA VAL A 98 -9.79 11.77 1.48
C VAL A 98 -11.28 11.71 1.83
N PHE A 99 -11.69 12.39 2.88
CA PHE A 99 -13.04 12.29 3.43
C PHE A 99 -13.44 13.57 4.18
N PRO A 100 -14.74 13.79 4.49
CA PRO A 100 -15.21 14.90 5.30
C PRO A 100 -14.57 14.91 6.70
N HIS A 101 -14.26 16.08 7.22
CA HIS A 101 -13.43 16.26 8.44
C HIS A 101 -14.00 15.59 9.70
N ASP A 102 -15.31 15.39 9.79
CA ASP A 102 -15.97 14.70 10.91
C ASP A 102 -15.69 13.17 10.93
N GLY A 103 -15.16 12.61 9.85
CA GLY A 103 -14.72 11.23 9.77
C GLY A 103 -13.34 10.94 10.37
N LEU A 104 -12.57 11.95 10.79
CA LEU A 104 -11.15 11.80 11.13
C LEU A 104 -10.87 10.74 12.21
N GLU A 105 -11.57 10.79 13.34
CA GLU A 105 -11.36 9.83 14.43
C GLU A 105 -11.64 8.38 13.98
N LYS A 106 -12.70 8.20 13.19
CA LYS A 106 -13.07 6.89 12.67
C LYS A 106 -12.01 6.36 11.70
N VAL A 107 -11.50 7.20 10.82
CA VAL A 107 -10.47 6.78 9.85
C VAL A 107 -9.16 6.45 10.54
N LEU A 108 -8.71 7.28 11.50
CA LEU A 108 -7.51 6.99 12.28
C LEU A 108 -7.66 5.69 13.10
N TRP A 109 -8.83 5.41 13.64
CA TRP A 109 -9.12 4.14 14.28
C TRP A 109 -9.04 2.96 13.30
N MET A 110 -9.62 3.09 12.11
CA MET A 110 -9.57 2.06 11.07
C MET A 110 -8.13 1.79 10.60
N GLU A 111 -7.33 2.84 10.44
CA GLU A 111 -5.91 2.73 10.09
C GLU A 111 -5.10 2.03 11.19
N SER A 112 -5.35 2.38 12.45
CA SER A 112 -4.68 1.73 13.57
C SER A 112 -5.05 0.24 13.69
N ASP A 113 -6.28 -0.13 13.37
CA ASP A 113 -6.73 -1.52 13.32
C ASP A 113 -6.05 -2.29 12.18
N ARG A 114 -5.95 -1.68 11.01
CA ARG A 114 -5.21 -2.25 9.87
C ARG A 114 -3.74 -2.47 10.21
N MET A 115 -3.07 -1.49 10.81
CA MET A 115 -1.66 -1.61 11.19
C MET A 115 -1.42 -2.68 12.26
N GLY A 116 -2.26 -2.76 13.28
CA GLY A 116 -1.99 -3.60 14.44
C GLY A 116 -2.62 -5.00 14.40
N TYR A 117 -3.71 -5.18 13.66
CA TYR A 117 -4.56 -6.36 13.81
C TYR A 117 -4.94 -7.06 12.49
N PHE A 118 -4.47 -6.56 11.35
CA PHE A 118 -4.67 -7.19 10.06
C PHE A 118 -4.26 -8.67 10.05
N ILE A 119 -3.09 -8.99 10.57
CA ILE A 119 -2.50 -10.33 10.50
C ILE A 119 -3.37 -11.40 11.15
N ASN A 120 -4.20 -11.03 12.13
CA ASN A 120 -5.11 -11.94 12.82
C ASN A 120 -6.26 -12.41 11.94
N THR A 121 -6.52 -11.71 10.83
CA THR A 121 -7.66 -11.98 9.93
C THR A 121 -7.27 -12.73 8.67
N VAL A 122 -5.98 -12.96 8.44
CA VAL A 122 -5.50 -13.63 7.23
C VAL A 122 -5.82 -15.10 7.23
N THR A 123 -6.60 -15.54 6.25
CA THR A 123 -7.03 -16.92 6.06
C THR A 123 -6.47 -17.51 4.76
N GLN A 124 -6.44 -18.85 4.66
CA GLN A 124 -6.03 -19.51 3.42
C GLN A 124 -6.97 -19.15 2.25
N GLU A 125 -8.26 -19.06 2.51
CA GLU A 125 -9.24 -18.67 1.49
C GLU A 125 -9.00 -17.23 0.99
N GLY A 126 -8.79 -16.27 1.92
CA GLY A 126 -8.46 -14.88 1.58
C GLY A 126 -7.16 -14.78 0.77
N LEU A 127 -6.13 -15.54 1.19
CA LEU A 127 -4.87 -15.64 0.46
C LEU A 127 -5.08 -16.12 -1.00
N GLU A 128 -5.81 -17.22 -1.20
CA GLU A 128 -6.04 -17.76 -2.54
C GLU A 128 -6.91 -16.84 -3.41
N ASN A 129 -7.89 -16.16 -2.82
CA ASN A 129 -8.70 -15.17 -3.54
C ASN A 129 -7.84 -14.01 -4.04
N GLU A 130 -7.00 -13.41 -3.17
CA GLU A 130 -6.13 -12.31 -3.56
C GLU A 130 -5.07 -12.72 -4.59
N LYS A 131 -4.53 -13.93 -4.51
CA LYS A 131 -3.67 -14.45 -5.58
C LYS A 131 -4.35 -14.40 -6.95
N GLN A 132 -5.65 -14.72 -7.02
CA GLN A 132 -6.37 -14.66 -8.32
C GLN A 132 -6.58 -13.22 -8.77
N VAL A 133 -6.85 -12.30 -7.85
CA VAL A 133 -6.98 -10.85 -8.15
C VAL A 133 -5.68 -10.32 -8.78
N VAL A 134 -4.55 -10.47 -8.09
CA VAL A 134 -3.24 -9.98 -8.56
C VAL A 134 -2.80 -10.66 -9.87
N LYS A 135 -3.07 -11.98 -10.03
CA LYS A 135 -2.81 -12.66 -11.31
C LYS A 135 -3.63 -12.08 -12.46
N ASN A 136 -4.90 -11.75 -12.23
CA ASN A 136 -5.75 -11.14 -13.25
C ASN A 136 -5.28 -9.71 -13.56
N GLU A 137 -4.87 -8.96 -12.55
CA GLU A 137 -4.29 -7.63 -12.73
C GLU A 137 -3.02 -7.69 -13.59
N LYS A 138 -2.08 -8.58 -13.28
CA LYS A 138 -0.87 -8.76 -14.09
C LYS A 138 -1.21 -9.09 -15.55
N ARG A 139 -2.15 -10.02 -15.78
CA ARG A 139 -2.57 -10.36 -17.14
C ARG A 139 -3.16 -9.16 -17.88
N GLN A 140 -4.01 -8.37 -17.20
CA GLN A 140 -4.66 -7.21 -17.83
C GLN A 140 -3.72 -6.00 -17.95
N GLY A 141 -2.94 -5.72 -16.95
CA GLY A 141 -2.08 -4.54 -16.85
C GLY A 141 -0.73 -4.70 -17.54
N VAL A 142 -0.21 -5.92 -17.63
CA VAL A 142 1.12 -6.23 -18.16
C VAL A 142 1.04 -7.13 -19.39
N ASP A 143 0.57 -8.38 -19.23
CA ASP A 143 0.71 -9.41 -20.29
C ASP A 143 -0.10 -9.11 -21.55
N ASN A 144 -1.32 -8.58 -21.40
CA ASN A 144 -2.23 -8.27 -22.49
C ASN A 144 -2.18 -6.81 -22.96
N ARG A 145 -1.28 -6.01 -22.41
CA ARG A 145 -1.17 -4.59 -22.73
C ARG A 145 0.00 -4.33 -23.69
N PRO A 146 -0.19 -3.53 -24.75
CA PRO A 146 0.94 -3.04 -25.54
C PRO A 146 2.00 -2.35 -24.66
N TYR A 147 3.24 -2.75 -24.82
CA TYR A 147 4.38 -2.26 -24.01
C TYR A 147 4.29 -2.60 -22.51
N GLY A 148 3.44 -3.53 -22.09
CA GLY A 148 3.23 -3.87 -20.68
C GLY A 148 4.49 -4.40 -19.98
N HIS A 149 5.41 -5.06 -20.71
CA HIS A 149 6.67 -5.55 -20.15
C HIS A 149 7.80 -4.53 -20.14
N THR A 150 7.57 -3.27 -20.51
CA THR A 150 8.64 -2.24 -20.60
C THR A 150 9.35 -2.04 -19.28
N GLU A 151 8.61 -1.98 -18.17
CA GLU A 151 9.20 -1.82 -16.83
C GLU A 151 10.13 -2.99 -16.51
N TYR A 152 9.65 -4.22 -16.63
CA TYR A 152 10.44 -5.43 -16.38
C TYR A 152 11.73 -5.46 -17.22
N VAL A 153 11.63 -5.22 -18.54
CA VAL A 153 12.79 -5.20 -19.44
C VAL A 153 13.77 -4.08 -19.06
N THR A 154 13.27 -2.92 -18.67
CA THR A 154 14.10 -1.79 -18.23
C THR A 154 14.86 -2.13 -16.96
N LEU A 155 14.17 -2.62 -15.94
CA LEU A 155 14.78 -2.96 -14.65
C LEU A 155 15.82 -4.07 -14.77
N THR A 156 15.50 -5.15 -15.47
CA THR A 156 16.45 -6.28 -15.70
C THR A 156 17.64 -5.91 -16.57
N SER A 157 17.53 -4.85 -17.39
CA SER A 157 18.64 -4.34 -18.21
C SER A 157 19.54 -3.37 -17.45
N LEU A 158 19.01 -2.62 -16.49
CA LEU A 158 19.75 -1.62 -15.72
C LEU A 158 20.41 -2.20 -14.47
N TYR A 159 19.79 -3.18 -13.84
CA TYR A 159 20.25 -3.74 -12.57
C TYR A 159 20.74 -5.18 -12.74
N PRO A 160 21.84 -5.56 -12.09
CA PRO A 160 22.32 -6.94 -12.13
C PRO A 160 21.35 -7.90 -11.44
N GLU A 161 21.39 -9.15 -11.84
CA GLU A 161 20.59 -10.21 -11.21
C GLU A 161 20.81 -10.25 -9.69
N GLY A 162 19.71 -10.32 -8.94
CA GLY A 162 19.70 -10.29 -7.47
C GLY A 162 19.78 -8.90 -6.85
N HIS A 163 19.93 -7.83 -7.63
CA HIS A 163 19.77 -6.47 -7.10
C HIS A 163 18.30 -6.26 -6.74
N PRO A 164 17.96 -5.61 -5.60
CA PRO A 164 16.56 -5.38 -5.19
C PRO A 164 15.67 -4.65 -6.17
N TYR A 165 16.25 -3.99 -7.16
CA TYR A 165 15.53 -3.31 -8.24
C TYR A 165 15.55 -4.08 -9.58
N SER A 166 15.98 -5.33 -9.60
CA SER A 166 16.03 -6.14 -10.83
C SER A 166 14.71 -6.85 -11.16
N TRP A 167 13.67 -6.66 -10.38
CA TRP A 167 12.32 -7.16 -10.66
C TRP A 167 11.27 -6.05 -10.54
N ASP A 168 10.14 -6.24 -11.21
CA ASP A 168 9.01 -5.32 -11.15
C ASP A 168 8.18 -5.51 -9.86
N VAL A 169 7.43 -4.49 -9.48
CA VAL A 169 6.64 -4.46 -8.24
C VAL A 169 5.54 -5.53 -8.22
N ILE A 170 4.97 -5.85 -9.38
CA ILE A 170 3.91 -6.87 -9.47
C ILE A 170 4.48 -8.29 -9.33
N GLY A 171 5.77 -8.47 -9.54
CA GLY A 171 6.50 -9.70 -9.31
C GLY A 171 6.18 -10.84 -10.28
N SER A 172 6.66 -12.04 -9.96
CA SER A 172 6.46 -13.26 -10.73
C SER A 172 5.13 -13.93 -10.39
N LEU A 173 4.40 -14.40 -11.42
CA LEU A 173 3.19 -15.22 -11.20
C LEU A 173 3.49 -16.55 -10.50
N GLU A 174 4.69 -17.10 -10.70
CA GLU A 174 5.15 -18.32 -10.05
C GLU A 174 5.37 -18.08 -8.56
N ASP A 175 6.08 -17.02 -8.18
CA ASP A 175 6.32 -16.65 -6.78
C ASP A 175 4.99 -16.42 -6.05
N LEU A 176 4.07 -15.68 -6.67
CA LEU A 176 2.75 -15.43 -6.13
C LEU A 176 1.95 -16.73 -5.96
N GLN A 177 2.03 -17.67 -6.92
CA GLN A 177 1.35 -18.97 -6.83
C GLN A 177 1.83 -19.76 -5.63
N ASN A 178 3.14 -19.72 -5.36
CA ASN A 178 3.79 -20.47 -4.31
C ASN A 178 3.71 -19.80 -2.93
N ALA A 179 3.18 -18.58 -2.84
CA ALA A 179 3.01 -17.86 -1.58
C ALA A 179 2.16 -18.62 -0.57
N THR A 180 2.59 -18.68 0.68
CA THR A 180 1.94 -19.37 1.78
C THR A 180 1.51 -18.39 2.89
N LEU A 181 0.64 -18.84 3.80
CA LEU A 181 0.33 -18.06 5.01
C LEU A 181 1.56 -17.78 5.88
N GLY A 182 2.53 -18.69 5.86
CA GLY A 182 3.81 -18.51 6.56
C GLY A 182 4.59 -17.32 6.00
N ASP A 183 4.65 -17.20 4.67
CA ASP A 183 5.32 -16.11 3.98
C ASP A 183 4.65 -14.76 4.25
N VAL A 184 3.30 -14.74 4.28
CA VAL A 184 2.52 -13.55 4.64
C VAL A 184 2.83 -13.08 6.05
N ARG A 185 2.92 -14.00 7.01
CA ARG A 185 3.26 -13.67 8.40
C ARG A 185 4.70 -13.20 8.55
N GLU A 186 5.65 -13.83 7.84
CA GLU A 186 7.05 -13.41 7.84
C GLU A 186 7.22 -12.00 7.27
N PHE A 187 6.51 -11.68 6.19
CA PHE A 187 6.59 -10.36 5.56
C PHE A 187 5.97 -9.24 6.41
N TYR A 188 4.96 -9.57 7.23
CA TYR A 188 4.30 -8.60 8.11
C TYR A 188 5.17 -8.20 9.32
N GLN A 189 6.08 -9.05 9.80
CA GLN A 189 6.97 -8.80 10.94
C GLN A 189 8.15 -7.89 10.58
#